data_c4ed77073351ea06708d4d0c68bd9c40
#
_entry.id   c4ed77073351ea06708d4d0c68bd9c40
#
_cell.length_a   1.000
_cell.length_b   1.000
_cell.length_c   1.000
_cell.angle_alpha   90.00
_cell.angle_beta   90.00
_cell.angle_gamma   90.00
#
_symmetry.space_group_name_H-M   'P 1'
#
loop_
_entity.id
_entity.type
_entity.pdbx_description
1 polymer ?
#
loop_
_entity_poly.entity_id
_entity_poly.type
_entity_poly.pdbx_seq_one_letter_code
_entity_poly.pdbx_strand_id
1 'polypeptide(L)'
;SGEVIEFSVRENNYLGKGLGVDTAISLSSESIEGKFNVTNPNYNNTDKSISFGLQALETDKLTNFGYKSKKIGGSVGTKFEYLEDFSLGISTSLFVENIETDSTASERQKKQKGNYFDNFLNLELDYDKRDQKFQTSEGFRSFYGTNIPLISDSNTFTNLFTFTRYNKFLDKNVFKSSFYFKSSNSITGENIKLSERITIPSKRLRGFEYGKVGPK
;
A
#
# COMPACT_ATOMS: atom_id res chain seq x y z
N SER A 1 5.45 -0.47 -19.97
CA SER A 1 5.73 0.57 -18.96
C SER A 1 5.03 1.83 -19.40
N GLY A 2 3.92 2.16 -18.76
CA GLY A 2 3.18 3.39 -19.04
C GLY A 2 3.85 4.59 -18.38
N GLU A 3 3.71 5.76 -19.00
CA GLU A 3 4.09 7.03 -18.41
C GLU A 3 3.20 7.30 -17.18
N VAL A 4 3.79 7.80 -16.12
CA VAL A 4 3.08 8.21 -14.89
C VAL A 4 3.44 9.67 -14.62
N ILE A 5 2.41 10.49 -14.46
CA ILE A 5 2.55 11.88 -14.03
C ILE A 5 2.01 11.96 -12.61
N GLU A 6 2.81 12.47 -11.68
CA GLU A 6 2.42 12.63 -10.29
C GLU A 6 2.61 14.08 -9.86
N PHE A 7 1.56 14.63 -9.27
CA PHE A 7 1.57 15.93 -8.58
C PHE A 7 1.34 15.69 -7.11
N SER A 8 2.26 16.15 -6.26
CA SER A 8 2.10 16.02 -4.82
C SER A 8 2.46 17.30 -4.10
N VAL A 9 1.74 17.57 -3.03
CA VAL A 9 2.00 18.66 -2.09
C VAL A 9 2.09 18.07 -0.69
N ARG A 10 3.18 18.35 -0.01
CA ARG A 10 3.39 17.97 1.38
C ARG A 10 3.71 19.19 2.22
N GLU A 11 2.96 19.37 3.29
CA GLU A 11 3.18 20.38 4.31
C GLU A 11 3.29 19.68 5.67
N ASN A 12 4.40 19.89 6.39
CA ASN A 12 4.65 19.21 7.66
C ASN A 12 4.19 19.99 8.89
N ASN A 13 3.81 21.24 8.70
CA ASN A 13 3.36 22.12 9.80
C ASN A 13 2.18 22.98 9.36
N TYR A 14 1.11 22.32 8.91
CA TYR A 14 -0.07 22.99 8.39
C TYR A 14 -0.65 23.98 9.40
N LEU A 15 -0.76 25.25 9.00
CA LEU A 15 -1.20 26.38 9.81
C LEU A 15 -0.42 26.57 11.14
N GLY A 16 0.83 26.14 11.22
CA GLY A 16 1.63 26.24 12.43
C GLY A 16 1.22 25.29 13.57
N LYS A 17 0.35 24.31 13.29
CA LYS A 17 -0.21 23.39 14.29
C LYS A 17 0.54 22.05 14.41
N GLY A 18 1.68 21.91 13.75
CA GLY A 18 2.43 20.63 13.74
C GLY A 18 1.73 19.49 13.00
N LEU A 19 0.67 19.79 12.23
CA LEU A 19 -0.04 18.81 11.44
C LEU A 19 0.66 18.58 10.11
N GLY A 20 0.92 17.34 9.77
CA GLY A 20 1.34 16.94 8.43
C GLY A 20 0.12 16.81 7.51
N VAL A 21 0.17 17.44 6.34
CA VAL A 21 -0.82 17.28 5.27
C VAL A 21 -0.10 16.83 4.02
N ASP A 22 -0.56 15.75 3.43
CA ASP A 22 0.00 15.18 2.21
C ASP A 22 -1.14 14.94 1.22
N THR A 23 -1.05 15.52 0.03
CA THR A 23 -2.01 15.29 -1.04
C THR A 23 -1.27 14.95 -2.32
N ALA A 24 -1.75 13.96 -3.05
CA ALA A 24 -1.15 13.53 -4.30
C ALA A 24 -2.23 13.15 -5.32
N ILE A 25 -1.95 13.45 -6.58
CA ILE A 25 -2.71 12.98 -7.74
C ILE A 25 -1.72 12.30 -8.68
N SER A 26 -1.98 11.04 -9.00
CA SER A 26 -1.19 10.25 -9.94
C SER A 26 -2.03 9.86 -11.14
N LEU A 27 -1.51 10.11 -12.33
CA LEU A 27 -2.16 9.84 -13.60
C LEU A 27 -1.28 8.91 -14.43
N SER A 28 -1.86 7.85 -14.95
CA SER A 28 -1.23 6.95 -15.90
C SER A 28 -2.20 6.56 -17.01
N SER A 29 -1.73 5.83 -18.02
CA SER A 29 -2.58 5.30 -19.10
C SER A 29 -3.66 4.33 -18.61
N GLU A 30 -3.46 3.71 -17.45
CA GLU A 30 -4.35 2.66 -16.91
C GLU A 30 -4.94 3.03 -15.54
N SER A 31 -4.55 4.15 -14.92
CA SER A 31 -5.06 4.52 -13.60
C SER A 31 -5.03 6.00 -13.31
N ILE A 32 -6.02 6.43 -12.52
CA ILE A 32 -6.08 7.76 -11.90
C ILE A 32 -6.22 7.52 -10.39
N GLU A 33 -5.31 8.08 -9.61
CA GLU A 33 -5.32 7.96 -8.16
C GLU A 33 -5.24 9.34 -7.52
N GLY A 34 -6.14 9.60 -6.57
CA GLY A 34 -6.11 10.75 -5.68
C GLY A 34 -5.91 10.28 -4.23
N LYS A 35 -5.01 10.92 -3.49
CA LYS A 35 -4.75 10.67 -2.07
C LYS A 35 -4.76 11.98 -1.30
N PHE A 36 -5.32 11.93 -0.11
CA PHE A 36 -5.27 13.01 0.87
C PHE A 36 -5.04 12.40 2.24
N ASN A 37 -3.99 12.84 2.94
CA ASN A 37 -3.65 12.36 4.27
C ASN A 37 -3.40 13.54 5.20
N VAL A 38 -3.91 13.42 6.42
CA VAL A 38 -3.59 14.33 7.53
C VAL A 38 -3.04 13.50 8.66
N THR A 39 -1.92 13.93 9.22
CA THR A 39 -1.26 13.26 10.36
C THR A 39 -0.97 14.26 11.45
N ASN A 40 -1.42 13.96 12.66
CA ASN A 40 -0.94 14.62 13.87
C ASN A 40 0.13 13.72 14.49
N PRO A 41 1.42 14.07 14.40
CA PRO A 41 2.50 13.19 14.86
C PRO A 41 2.59 13.10 16.38
N ASN A 42 2.09 14.10 17.11
CA ASN A 42 2.20 14.21 18.57
C ASN A 42 0.84 14.47 19.20
N TYR A 43 -0.10 13.55 18.99
CA TYR A 43 -1.45 13.68 19.51
C TYR A 43 -1.48 13.82 21.04
N ASN A 44 -2.12 14.88 21.54
CA ASN A 44 -2.14 15.22 22.97
C ASN A 44 -0.74 15.35 23.62
N ASN A 45 0.25 15.85 22.88
CA ASN A 45 1.64 15.96 23.32
C ASN A 45 2.25 14.60 23.76
N THR A 46 1.83 13.53 23.15
CA THR A 46 2.38 12.17 23.33
C THR A 46 3.17 11.76 22.09
N ASP A 47 3.94 10.66 22.19
CA ASP A 47 4.65 10.04 21.07
C ASP A 47 3.72 9.26 20.13
N LYS A 48 2.41 9.41 20.29
CA LYS A 48 1.40 8.74 19.45
C LYS A 48 0.99 9.65 18.30
N SER A 49 1.10 9.15 17.09
CA SER A 49 0.52 9.82 15.92
C SER A 49 -0.91 9.34 15.69
N ILE A 50 -1.76 10.26 15.21
CA ILE A 50 -3.06 9.92 14.64
C ILE A 50 -3.05 10.36 13.18
N SER A 51 -3.52 9.50 12.31
CA SER A 51 -3.64 9.74 10.88
C SER A 51 -5.05 9.52 10.38
N PHE A 52 -5.44 10.34 9.42
CA PHE A 52 -6.66 10.21 8.64
C PHE A 52 -6.30 10.28 7.16
N GLY A 53 -6.81 9.34 6.37
CA GLY A 53 -6.56 9.27 4.94
C GLY A 53 -7.84 9.14 4.14
N LEU A 54 -7.85 9.73 2.95
CA LEU A 54 -8.83 9.51 1.90
C LEU A 54 -8.12 9.07 0.64
N GLN A 55 -8.72 8.17 -0.11
CA GLN A 55 -8.20 7.66 -1.37
C GLN A 55 -9.32 7.45 -2.37
N ALA A 56 -9.09 7.86 -3.61
CA ALA A 56 -9.91 7.51 -4.75
C ALA A 56 -9.00 6.93 -5.84
N LEU A 57 -9.31 5.75 -6.33
CA LEU A 57 -8.54 5.05 -7.36
C LEU A 57 -9.50 4.55 -8.44
N GLU A 58 -9.25 4.95 -9.67
CA GLU A 58 -9.84 4.35 -10.86
C GLU A 58 -8.75 3.60 -11.62
N THR A 59 -8.99 2.34 -11.94
CA THR A 59 -8.07 1.50 -12.73
C THR A 59 -8.82 0.99 -13.95
N ASP A 60 -8.33 1.33 -15.14
CA ASP A 60 -8.87 0.85 -16.40
C ASP A 60 -7.89 -0.13 -17.03
N LYS A 61 -8.27 -1.39 -17.02
CA LYS A 61 -7.54 -2.51 -17.62
C LYS A 61 -8.41 -3.30 -18.59
N LEU A 62 -9.42 -2.64 -19.16
CA LEU A 62 -10.34 -3.29 -20.11
C LEU A 62 -9.58 -3.90 -21.27
N THR A 63 -8.67 -3.16 -21.90
CA THR A 63 -7.92 -3.61 -23.08
C THR A 63 -7.01 -4.80 -22.79
N ASN A 64 -6.34 -4.83 -21.63
CA ASN A 64 -5.30 -5.82 -21.32
C ASN A 64 -5.83 -6.99 -20.49
N PHE A 65 -6.82 -6.75 -19.65
CA PHE A 65 -7.30 -7.72 -18.65
C PHE A 65 -8.82 -7.82 -18.57
N GLY A 66 -9.58 -7.08 -19.40
CA GLY A 66 -11.04 -7.18 -19.51
C GLY A 66 -11.81 -6.62 -18.30
N TYR A 67 -11.21 -5.77 -17.45
CA TYR A 67 -11.90 -5.19 -16.32
C TYR A 67 -11.50 -3.74 -16.02
N LYS A 68 -12.43 -3.03 -15.39
CA LYS A 68 -12.25 -1.69 -14.83
C LYS A 68 -12.70 -1.69 -13.39
N SER A 69 -12.00 -0.99 -12.50
CA SER A 69 -12.42 -0.81 -11.12
C SER A 69 -12.38 0.66 -10.69
N LYS A 70 -13.35 1.03 -9.86
CA LYS A 70 -13.39 2.33 -9.18
C LYS A 70 -13.50 2.07 -7.69
N LYS A 71 -12.51 2.54 -6.93
CA LYS A 71 -12.41 2.35 -5.49
C LYS A 71 -12.29 3.70 -4.81
N ILE A 72 -13.14 3.95 -3.82
CA ILE A 72 -13.09 5.15 -2.98
C ILE A 72 -13.22 4.74 -1.52
N GLY A 73 -12.49 5.41 -0.66
CA GLY A 73 -12.57 5.13 0.76
C GLY A 73 -11.65 5.97 1.60
N GLY A 74 -11.54 5.58 2.85
CA GLY A 74 -10.71 6.27 3.81
C GLY A 74 -10.19 5.35 4.90
N SER A 75 -9.30 5.89 5.68
CA SER A 75 -8.67 5.19 6.79
C SER A 75 -8.44 6.12 7.96
N VAL A 76 -8.45 5.55 9.16
CA VAL A 76 -8.03 6.22 10.38
C VAL A 76 -7.12 5.28 11.15
N GLY A 77 -6.05 5.82 11.72
CA GLY A 77 -5.07 5.00 12.41
C GLY A 77 -4.23 5.75 13.41
N THR A 78 -3.49 4.97 14.18
CA THR A 78 -2.50 5.46 15.14
C THR A 78 -1.21 4.67 14.97
N LYS A 79 -0.08 5.33 15.20
CA LYS A 79 1.24 4.71 15.24
C LYS A 79 2.01 5.28 16.41
N PHE A 80 2.71 4.43 17.15
CA PHE A 80 3.52 4.80 18.29
C PHE A 80 4.73 3.88 18.43
N GLU A 81 5.76 4.37 19.05
CA GLU A 81 6.92 3.56 19.43
C GLU A 81 6.57 2.77 20.70
N TYR A 82 6.54 1.44 20.56
CA TYR A 82 6.21 0.52 21.64
C TYR A 82 7.44 0.14 22.46
N LEU A 83 8.56 -0.06 21.79
CA LEU A 83 9.90 -0.28 22.34
C LEU A 83 10.87 0.56 21.51
N GLU A 84 12.08 0.78 22.05
CA GLU A 84 13.14 1.48 21.33
C GLU A 84 13.33 0.93 19.91
N ASP A 85 13.24 1.79 18.92
CA ASP A 85 13.32 1.47 17.48
C ASP A 85 12.21 0.57 16.92
N PHE A 86 11.22 0.19 17.76
CA PHE A 86 10.12 -0.67 17.38
C PHE A 86 8.78 0.06 17.46
N SER A 87 8.18 0.33 16.32
CA SER A 87 6.88 1.00 16.21
C SER A 87 5.75 0.03 15.88
N LEU A 88 4.61 0.26 16.51
CA LEU A 88 3.34 -0.42 16.26
C LEU A 88 2.37 0.57 15.61
N GLY A 89 1.79 0.20 14.47
CA GLY A 89 0.71 0.90 13.79
C GLY A 89 -0.56 0.06 13.79
N ILE A 90 -1.69 0.70 14.11
CA ILE A 90 -3.02 0.09 14.05
C ILE A 90 -3.92 1.07 13.31
N SER A 91 -4.60 0.60 12.27
CA SER A 91 -5.57 1.42 11.54
C SER A 91 -6.74 0.59 11.05
N THR A 92 -7.86 1.26 10.80
CA THR A 92 -8.98 0.68 10.04
C THR A 92 -9.17 1.44 8.75
N SER A 93 -9.55 0.72 7.70
CA SER A 93 -9.84 1.28 6.39
C SER A 93 -11.19 0.79 5.89
N LEU A 94 -11.93 1.69 5.25
CA LEU A 94 -13.24 1.46 4.65
C LEU A 94 -13.15 1.84 3.19
N PHE A 95 -13.55 0.92 2.29
CA PHE A 95 -13.60 1.17 0.86
C PHE A 95 -14.90 0.68 0.26
N VAL A 96 -15.38 1.43 -0.72
CA VAL A 96 -16.41 0.98 -1.66
C VAL A 96 -15.76 0.85 -3.02
N GLU A 97 -15.94 -0.30 -3.67
CA GLU A 97 -15.35 -0.60 -4.97
C GLU A 97 -16.45 -1.07 -5.94
N ASN A 98 -16.44 -0.53 -7.15
CA ASN A 98 -17.22 -1.02 -8.28
C ASN A 98 -16.28 -1.69 -9.28
N ILE A 99 -16.57 -2.93 -9.68
CA ILE A 99 -15.85 -3.67 -10.70
C ILE A 99 -16.77 -3.87 -11.91
N GLU A 100 -16.32 -3.41 -13.07
CA GLU A 100 -16.95 -3.61 -14.36
C GLU A 100 -16.09 -4.54 -15.22
N THR A 101 -16.71 -5.34 -16.05
CA THR A 101 -16.05 -6.25 -16.99
C THR A 101 -16.66 -6.12 -18.38
N ASP A 102 -15.84 -6.31 -19.40
CA ASP A 102 -16.31 -6.30 -20.80
C ASP A 102 -16.51 -7.73 -21.36
N SER A 103 -16.85 -7.79 -22.66
CA SER A 103 -17.09 -9.07 -23.37
C SER A 103 -15.82 -9.93 -23.48
N THR A 104 -14.63 -9.32 -23.46
CA THR A 104 -13.33 -10.02 -23.58
C THR A 104 -12.88 -10.66 -22.27
N ALA A 105 -13.51 -10.29 -21.15
CA ALA A 105 -13.23 -10.87 -19.85
C ALA A 105 -13.53 -12.37 -19.82
N SER A 106 -12.70 -13.14 -19.12
CA SER A 106 -12.97 -14.55 -18.86
C SER A 106 -14.22 -14.71 -18.00
N GLU A 107 -14.89 -15.87 -18.08
CA GLU A 107 -16.08 -16.16 -17.27
C GLU A 107 -15.82 -16.03 -15.76
N ARG A 108 -14.59 -16.32 -15.33
CA ARG A 108 -14.16 -16.13 -13.94
C ARG A 108 -14.09 -14.65 -13.54
N GLN A 109 -13.70 -13.77 -14.46
CA GLN A 109 -13.66 -12.33 -14.23
C GLN A 109 -15.06 -11.72 -14.28
N LYS A 110 -15.92 -12.15 -15.22
CA LYS A 110 -17.31 -11.70 -15.32
C LYS A 110 -18.11 -11.96 -14.04
N LYS A 111 -17.84 -13.08 -13.34
CA LYS A 111 -18.46 -13.40 -12.04
C LYS A 111 -18.07 -12.43 -10.93
N GLN A 112 -17.02 -11.64 -11.10
CA GLN A 112 -16.55 -10.67 -10.10
C GLN A 112 -17.05 -9.24 -10.41
N LYS A 113 -17.89 -9.04 -11.41
CA LYS A 113 -18.58 -7.77 -11.66
C LYS A 113 -19.52 -7.46 -10.51
N GLY A 114 -19.45 -6.25 -9.97
CA GLY A 114 -20.35 -5.83 -8.89
C GLY A 114 -19.80 -4.70 -8.04
N ASN A 115 -20.57 -4.39 -7.00
CA ASN A 115 -20.19 -3.44 -5.97
C ASN A 115 -19.74 -4.21 -4.74
N TYR A 116 -18.66 -3.76 -4.12
CA TYR A 116 -18.04 -4.36 -2.96
C TYR A 116 -17.87 -3.32 -1.85
N PHE A 117 -18.11 -3.74 -0.64
CA PHE A 117 -17.81 -3.00 0.57
C PHE A 117 -16.72 -3.73 1.32
N ASP A 118 -15.64 -3.04 1.63
CA ASP A 118 -14.47 -3.62 2.29
C ASP A 118 -14.08 -2.80 3.51
N ASN A 119 -14.06 -3.46 4.66
CA ASN A 119 -13.51 -2.94 5.90
C ASN A 119 -12.37 -3.83 6.38
N PHE A 120 -11.20 -3.24 6.57
CA PHE A 120 -10.01 -3.95 7.03
C PHE A 120 -9.47 -3.36 8.33
N LEU A 121 -8.99 -4.24 9.19
CA LEU A 121 -8.04 -3.90 10.25
C LEU A 121 -6.62 -4.05 9.68
N ASN A 122 -5.84 -3.00 9.76
CA ASN A 122 -4.46 -2.99 9.30
C ASN A 122 -3.54 -2.92 10.53
N LEU A 123 -2.59 -3.84 10.62
CA LEU A 123 -1.57 -3.86 11.65
C LEU A 123 -0.20 -3.72 11.00
N GLU A 124 0.66 -2.88 11.58
CA GLU A 124 2.02 -2.62 11.11
C GLU A 124 3.00 -2.76 12.26
N LEU A 125 4.07 -3.50 12.02
CA LEU A 125 5.23 -3.63 12.90
C LEU A 125 6.45 -3.14 12.13
N ASP A 126 7.16 -2.15 12.69
CA ASP A 126 8.31 -1.51 12.04
C ASP A 126 9.49 -1.46 13.02
N TYR A 127 10.51 -2.27 12.75
CA TYR A 127 11.73 -2.31 13.53
C TYR A 127 12.88 -1.70 12.72
N ASP A 128 13.32 -0.51 13.13
CA ASP A 128 14.26 0.32 12.36
C ASP A 128 15.54 0.60 13.14
N LYS A 129 16.54 -0.24 12.93
CA LYS A 129 17.89 -0.17 13.51
C LYS A 129 18.91 0.41 12.54
N ARG A 130 18.49 1.31 11.65
CA ARG A 130 19.42 2.00 10.77
C ARG A 130 20.13 3.13 11.51
N ASP A 131 21.40 3.34 11.18
CA ASP A 131 22.20 4.46 11.73
C ASP A 131 21.54 5.82 11.45
N GLN A 132 20.94 5.98 10.27
CA GLN A 132 20.17 7.17 9.89
C GLN A 132 19.14 6.83 8.82
N LYS A 133 18.03 7.59 8.79
CA LYS A 133 16.93 7.34 7.83
C LYS A 133 17.29 7.76 6.41
N PHE A 134 18.12 8.79 6.27
CA PHE A 134 18.66 9.27 5.01
C PHE A 134 20.13 8.87 4.88
N GLN A 135 20.56 8.48 3.67
CA GLN A 135 21.93 8.05 3.40
C GLN A 135 22.43 6.98 4.37
N THR A 136 21.57 6.04 4.71
CA THR A 136 21.86 4.92 5.60
C THR A 136 23.16 4.21 5.19
N SER A 137 24.10 4.03 6.10
CA SER A 137 25.35 3.32 5.86
C SER A 137 25.38 1.95 6.53
N GLU A 138 24.76 1.80 7.67
CA GLU A 138 24.76 0.56 8.47
C GLU A 138 23.39 0.29 9.11
N GLY A 139 23.21 -0.95 9.55
CA GLY A 139 22.01 -1.36 10.25
C GLY A 139 20.99 -2.04 9.36
N PHE A 140 19.76 -2.16 9.86
CA PHE A 140 18.67 -2.82 9.14
C PHE A 140 17.31 -2.22 9.49
N ARG A 141 16.33 -2.47 8.62
CA ARG A 141 14.92 -2.23 8.89
C ARG A 141 14.13 -3.48 8.53
N SER A 142 13.26 -3.90 9.44
CA SER A 142 12.29 -4.96 9.26
C SER A 142 10.89 -4.38 9.38
N PHE A 143 10.05 -4.61 8.39
CA PHE A 143 8.67 -4.17 8.38
C PHE A 143 7.75 -5.34 8.09
N TYR A 144 6.71 -5.48 8.90
CA TYR A 144 5.62 -6.41 8.67
C TYR A 144 4.30 -5.63 8.71
N GLY A 145 3.48 -5.84 7.69
CA GLY A 145 2.13 -5.27 7.59
C GLY A 145 1.13 -6.36 7.24
N THR A 146 -0.05 -6.30 7.84
CA THR A 146 -1.14 -7.20 7.51
C THR A 146 -2.47 -6.48 7.46
N ASN A 147 -3.31 -6.88 6.49
CA ASN A 147 -4.69 -6.40 6.35
C ASN A 147 -5.62 -7.57 6.62
N ILE A 148 -6.44 -7.44 7.66
CA ILE A 148 -7.37 -8.45 8.13
C ILE A 148 -8.79 -7.96 7.79
N PRO A 149 -9.56 -8.69 6.96
CA PRO A 149 -10.94 -8.32 6.68
C PRO A 149 -11.80 -8.45 7.94
N LEU A 150 -12.59 -7.41 8.24
CA LEU A 150 -13.55 -7.40 9.36
C LEU A 150 -14.96 -7.66 8.84
N ILE A 151 -15.62 -6.61 8.35
CA ILE A 151 -16.93 -6.69 7.68
C ILE A 151 -16.65 -6.33 6.23
N SER A 152 -16.47 -7.33 5.38
CA SER A 152 -15.95 -7.12 4.04
C SER A 152 -16.56 -8.14 3.08
N ASP A 153 -16.94 -7.69 1.90
CA ASP A 153 -17.31 -8.57 0.79
C ASP A 153 -16.07 -9.27 0.22
N SER A 154 -14.87 -8.74 0.51
CA SER A 154 -13.60 -9.38 0.23
C SER A 154 -13.08 -10.09 1.47
N ASN A 155 -13.02 -11.40 1.41
CA ASN A 155 -12.47 -12.23 2.49
C ASN A 155 -10.98 -12.49 2.30
N THR A 156 -10.24 -11.49 1.84
CA THR A 156 -8.83 -11.61 1.51
C THR A 156 -7.95 -11.09 2.64
N PHE A 157 -7.13 -11.98 3.19
CA PHE A 157 -6.10 -11.67 4.17
C PHE A 157 -4.77 -11.44 3.45
N THR A 158 -4.16 -10.27 3.67
CA THR A 158 -2.92 -9.90 2.98
C THR A 158 -1.80 -9.68 3.97
N ASN A 159 -0.62 -10.23 3.69
CA ASN A 159 0.60 -10.02 4.46
C ASN A 159 1.68 -9.40 3.58
N LEU A 160 2.44 -8.50 4.16
CA LEU A 160 3.63 -7.91 3.58
C LEU A 160 4.77 -7.99 4.58
N PHE A 161 5.88 -8.57 4.18
CA PHE A 161 7.12 -8.52 4.95
C PHE A 161 8.25 -7.95 4.09
N THR A 162 8.98 -7.00 4.64
CA THR A 162 10.19 -6.46 4.01
C THR A 162 11.33 -6.43 5.03
N PHE A 163 12.49 -6.84 4.59
CA PHE A 163 13.72 -6.75 5.37
C PHE A 163 14.80 -6.09 4.50
N THR A 164 15.43 -5.06 5.01
CA THR A 164 16.52 -4.37 4.31
C THR A 164 17.70 -4.21 5.26
N ARG A 165 18.86 -4.65 4.82
CA ARG A 165 20.12 -4.53 5.57
C ARG A 165 21.11 -3.69 4.80
N TYR A 166 21.84 -2.85 5.51
CA TYR A 166 22.90 -2.00 5.02
C TYR A 166 24.19 -2.40 5.71
N ASN A 167 25.25 -2.58 4.93
CA ASN A 167 26.57 -2.89 5.44
C ASN A 167 27.55 -1.94 4.75
N LYS A 168 28.31 -1.19 5.54
CA LYS A 168 29.38 -0.37 5.03
C LYS A 168 30.45 -1.30 4.45
N PHE A 169 30.80 -1.06 3.19
CA PHE A 169 31.86 -1.76 2.48
C PHE A 169 32.83 -0.73 1.93
N LEU A 170 33.95 -0.55 2.58
CA LEU A 170 34.87 0.56 2.37
C LEU A 170 34.27 1.93 2.77
N ASP A 171 35.09 2.96 2.89
CA ASP A 171 34.65 4.27 3.43
C ASP A 171 33.56 4.98 2.63
N LYS A 172 33.40 4.64 1.35
CA LYS A 172 32.47 5.32 0.43
C LYS A 172 31.40 4.41 -0.17
N ASN A 173 31.43 3.11 0.12
CA ASN A 173 30.53 2.14 -0.49
C ASN A 173 29.63 1.48 0.56
N VAL A 174 28.34 1.41 0.27
CA VAL A 174 27.34 0.74 1.10
C VAL A 174 26.73 -0.40 0.29
N PHE A 175 26.80 -1.61 0.84
CA PHE A 175 26.08 -2.76 0.30
C PHE A 175 24.68 -2.83 0.91
N LYS A 176 23.66 -2.76 0.06
CA LYS A 176 22.26 -2.88 0.44
C LYS A 176 21.69 -4.20 -0.04
N SER A 177 21.23 -5.04 0.88
CA SER A 177 20.43 -6.23 0.57
C SER A 177 18.99 -6.04 1.00
N SER A 178 18.03 -6.52 0.19
CA SER A 178 16.61 -6.39 0.49
C SER A 178 15.88 -7.69 0.18
N PHE A 179 15.04 -8.10 1.12
CA PHE A 179 14.09 -9.19 0.98
C PHE A 179 12.66 -8.61 0.99
N TYR A 180 11.82 -9.11 0.10
CA TYR A 180 10.42 -8.70 0.00
C TYR A 180 9.55 -9.94 -0.15
N PHE A 181 8.55 -10.05 0.69
CA PHE A 181 7.54 -11.09 0.62
C PHE A 181 6.15 -10.46 0.74
N LYS A 182 5.25 -10.83 -0.15
CA LYS A 182 3.84 -10.45 -0.08
C LYS A 182 2.98 -11.67 -0.38
N SER A 183 1.98 -11.91 0.44
CA SER A 183 0.98 -12.96 0.22
C SER A 183 -0.42 -12.40 0.34
N SER A 184 -1.34 -12.98 -0.41
CA SER A 184 -2.78 -12.69 -0.37
C SER A 184 -3.50 -14.03 -0.39
N ASN A 185 -4.32 -14.29 0.61
CA ASN A 185 -5.02 -15.55 0.79
C ASN A 185 -6.50 -15.29 1.06
N SER A 186 -7.37 -16.04 0.42
CA SER A 186 -8.78 -16.04 0.76
C SER A 186 -9.02 -16.83 2.04
N ILE A 187 -9.75 -16.25 2.99
CA ILE A 187 -10.12 -16.90 4.25
C ILE A 187 -11.22 -17.94 4.01
N THR A 188 -12.13 -17.67 3.06
CA THR A 188 -13.29 -18.53 2.75
C THR A 188 -13.00 -19.57 1.67
N GLY A 189 -11.81 -19.57 1.07
CA GLY A 189 -11.47 -20.43 -0.07
C GLY A 189 -12.04 -19.95 -1.41
N GLU A 190 -12.75 -18.83 -1.44
CA GLU A 190 -13.24 -18.21 -2.66
C GLU A 190 -12.11 -17.57 -3.47
N ASN A 191 -12.42 -17.18 -4.70
CA ASN A 191 -11.45 -16.51 -5.55
C ASN A 191 -11.13 -15.10 -5.02
N ILE A 192 -9.84 -14.80 -4.93
CA ILE A 192 -9.35 -13.44 -4.60
C ILE A 192 -9.86 -12.46 -5.66
N LYS A 193 -10.44 -11.35 -5.20
CA LYS A 193 -10.96 -10.26 -6.03
C LYS A 193 -9.90 -9.72 -6.98
N LEU A 194 -10.28 -9.36 -8.21
CA LEU A 194 -9.36 -8.91 -9.26
C LEU A 194 -8.42 -7.78 -8.81
N SER A 195 -8.96 -6.82 -8.07
CA SER A 195 -8.22 -5.67 -7.55
C SER A 195 -7.23 -6.02 -6.43
N GLU A 196 -7.39 -7.18 -5.77
CA GLU A 196 -6.56 -7.64 -4.65
C GLU A 196 -5.51 -8.67 -5.05
N ARG A 197 -5.52 -9.10 -6.30
CA ARG A 197 -4.48 -10.00 -6.81
C ARG A 197 -3.12 -9.34 -6.80
N ILE A 198 -2.14 -10.08 -6.31
CA ILE A 198 -0.77 -9.59 -6.23
C ILE A 198 -0.13 -9.71 -7.62
N THR A 199 0.39 -8.59 -8.10
CA THR A 199 1.28 -8.55 -9.25
C THR A 199 2.65 -8.05 -8.82
N ILE A 200 3.72 -8.58 -9.42
CA ILE A 200 5.09 -8.13 -9.13
C ILE A 200 5.28 -6.75 -9.75
N PRO A 201 5.59 -5.70 -8.96
CA PRO A 201 5.82 -4.37 -9.52
C PRO A 201 7.01 -4.37 -10.49
N SER A 202 6.91 -3.66 -11.60
CA SER A 202 7.98 -3.54 -12.61
C SER A 202 9.30 -3.01 -12.05
N LYS A 203 9.26 -2.20 -10.99
CA LYS A 203 10.45 -1.73 -10.25
C LYS A 203 11.25 -2.85 -9.58
N ARG A 204 10.61 -4.00 -9.30
CA ARG A 204 11.24 -5.15 -8.64
C ARG A 204 11.67 -6.25 -9.61
N LEU A 205 11.06 -6.30 -10.78
CA LEU A 205 11.39 -7.28 -11.81
C LEU A 205 11.59 -6.56 -13.13
N ARG A 206 12.82 -6.14 -13.40
CA ARG A 206 13.19 -5.46 -14.62
C ARG A 206 13.28 -6.45 -15.79
N GLY A 207 12.93 -6.01 -16.99
CA GLY A 207 13.02 -6.83 -18.22
C GLY A 207 11.79 -7.71 -18.48
N PHE A 208 10.77 -7.65 -17.63
CA PHE A 208 9.50 -8.35 -17.83
C PHE A 208 8.34 -7.36 -17.96
N GLU A 209 7.38 -7.72 -18.80
CA GLU A 209 6.14 -6.97 -18.94
C GLU A 209 5.29 -7.10 -17.67
N TYR A 210 4.69 -5.97 -17.24
CA TYR A 210 3.86 -5.95 -16.03
C TYR A 210 2.70 -6.94 -16.13
N GLY A 211 2.47 -7.71 -15.05
CA GLY A 211 1.38 -8.67 -14.98
C GLY A 211 1.56 -9.95 -15.80
N LYS A 212 2.69 -10.14 -16.49
CA LYS A 212 2.96 -11.35 -17.30
C LYS A 212 3.71 -12.44 -16.52
N VAL A 213 4.20 -12.13 -15.33
CA VAL A 213 4.95 -13.07 -14.49
C VAL A 213 4.08 -13.47 -13.29
N GLY A 214 3.92 -14.79 -13.12
CA GLY A 214 3.13 -15.41 -12.06
C GLY A 214 1.99 -16.29 -12.60
N PRO A 215 1.30 -17.02 -11.72
CA PRO A 215 0.15 -17.82 -12.11
C PRO A 215 -0.98 -16.91 -12.61
N LYS A 216 -1.61 -17.33 -13.71
CA LYS A 216 -2.74 -16.65 -14.35
C LYS A 216 -4.06 -17.11 -13.74
#